data_bbad80a47d1b8d8a4dcf365d2d909ac3
#
_entry.id   bbad80a47d1b8d8a4dcf365d2d909ac3
#
_cell.length_a   1.000
_cell.length_b   1.000
_cell.length_c   1.000
_cell.angle_alpha   90.00
_cell.angle_beta   90.00
_cell.angle_gamma   90.00
#
_symmetry.space_group_name_H-M   'P 1'
#
loop_
_entity.id
_entity.type
_entity.pdbx_description
1 polymer ?
#
loop_
_entity_poly.entity_id
_entity_poly.type
_entity_poly.pdbx_seq_one_letter_code
_entity_poly.pdbx_strand_id
1 'polypeptide(L)'
;SQINQLKLRKEEKIMQGLRNMLLQEQKHLQEIADKARRGLSVEPEGHLRISNDKNKPRYYQCIDNNNEIYIPRSNKKLPKLLAQSTYNRTVLKKVETRLKQIKKILQDYTDDEIERIYTSMHKERQLLVTPIEPTWNQLLMKWYEEEYQGKEFKEGIPVILTEKGERVRSKSEKIIADYLYRKNILYKYEKPLYLNGYGIVYPDFTLLSRKTGKEIYWEHEGMMDDQEYARKAIQKIESYQMNDIYQADRLILTFETKQCVLNSKIIENLTARYLFEMI
;
A
#
# COMPACT_ATOMS: atom_id res chain seq x y z
N SER A 1 10.78 25.99 -1.12
CA SER A 1 11.47 25.61 -2.36
C SER A 1 11.03 24.21 -2.77
N GLN A 2 11.00 23.94 -4.07
CA GLN A 2 10.56 22.65 -4.66
C GLN A 2 11.32 21.43 -4.11
N ILE A 3 12.55 21.60 -3.68
CA ILE A 3 13.38 20.54 -3.08
C ILE A 3 12.84 20.11 -1.70
N ASN A 4 12.31 21.03 -0.90
CA ASN A 4 11.69 20.70 0.40
C ASN A 4 10.32 20.01 0.21
N GLN A 5 9.55 20.38 -0.81
CA GLN A 5 8.31 19.68 -1.15
C GLN A 5 8.56 18.28 -1.71
N LEU A 6 9.65 18.09 -2.44
CA LEU A 6 10.08 16.74 -2.91
C LEU A 6 10.64 15.88 -1.78
N LYS A 7 11.34 16.45 -0.79
CA LYS A 7 11.77 15.73 0.42
C LYS A 7 10.58 15.37 1.29
N LEU A 8 9.65 16.28 1.55
CA LEU A 8 8.41 16.00 2.28
C LEU A 8 7.54 14.94 1.57
N ARG A 9 7.42 14.99 0.23
CA ARG A 9 6.76 13.93 -0.55
C ARG A 9 7.51 12.59 -0.52
N LYS A 10 8.84 12.59 -0.34
CA LYS A 10 9.63 11.35 -0.15
C LYS A 10 9.43 10.75 1.24
N GLU A 11 9.32 11.57 2.27
CA GLU A 11 9.07 11.11 3.64
C GLU A 11 7.61 10.67 3.87
N GLU A 12 6.64 11.26 3.15
CA GLU A 12 5.22 10.86 3.21
C GLU A 12 4.93 9.52 2.49
N LYS A 13 5.87 9.00 1.70
CA LYS A 13 5.68 7.76 0.91
C LYS A 13 6.17 6.49 1.62
N ILE A 14 6.72 6.60 2.80
CA ILE A 14 7.28 5.48 3.56
C ILE A 14 6.30 5.10 4.65
N MET A 15 5.70 3.92 4.52
CA MET A 15 4.86 3.17 5.47
C MET A 15 3.34 3.20 5.22
N GLN A 16 2.85 2.19 4.51
CA GLN A 16 1.41 1.86 4.51
C GLN A 16 1.04 0.90 5.67
N GLY A 17 1.47 1.19 6.89
CA GLY A 17 0.93 0.60 8.09
C GLY A 17 -0.41 1.24 8.47
N LEU A 18 -1.10 0.69 9.46
CA LEU A 18 -2.38 1.24 9.96
C LEU A 18 -2.24 2.72 10.33
N ARG A 19 -1.10 3.11 10.93
CA ARG A 19 -0.82 4.50 11.27
C ARG A 19 -0.90 5.43 10.06
N ASN A 20 -0.31 5.04 8.93
CA ASN A 20 -0.32 5.85 7.72
C ASN A 20 -1.73 5.91 7.08
N MET A 21 -2.45 4.80 7.07
CA MET A 21 -3.85 4.77 6.62
C MET A 21 -4.72 5.72 7.47
N LEU A 22 -4.53 5.75 8.79
CA LEU A 22 -5.24 6.65 9.68
C LEU A 22 -4.86 8.13 9.43
N LEU A 23 -3.60 8.43 9.12
CA LEU A 23 -3.17 9.78 8.76
C LEU A 23 -3.78 10.24 7.43
N GLN A 24 -3.87 9.37 6.43
CA GLN A 24 -4.54 9.68 5.16
C GLN A 24 -6.04 9.92 5.36
N GLU A 25 -6.71 9.06 6.15
CA GLU A 25 -8.12 9.23 6.48
C GLU A 25 -8.36 10.51 7.29
N GLN A 26 -7.49 10.84 8.23
CA GLN A 26 -7.54 12.10 8.97
C GLN A 26 -7.51 13.31 8.03
N LYS A 27 -6.60 13.31 7.06
CA LYS A 27 -6.49 14.37 6.05
C LYS A 27 -7.77 14.47 5.21
N HIS A 28 -8.28 13.35 4.73
CA HIS A 28 -9.51 13.28 3.95
C HIS A 28 -10.72 13.82 4.73
N LEU A 29 -10.89 13.38 5.97
CA LEU A 29 -11.96 13.85 6.85
C LEU A 29 -11.83 15.34 7.17
N GLN A 30 -10.61 15.86 7.33
CA GLN A 30 -10.36 17.29 7.53
C GLN A 30 -10.84 18.12 6.32
N GLU A 31 -10.56 17.65 5.09
CA GLU A 31 -11.05 18.31 3.87
C GLU A 31 -12.58 18.33 3.79
N ILE A 32 -13.24 17.24 4.22
CA ILE A 32 -14.71 17.18 4.30
C ILE A 32 -15.23 18.18 5.34
N ALA A 33 -14.62 18.23 6.53
CA ALA A 33 -15.01 19.17 7.58
C ALA A 33 -14.90 20.63 7.10
N ASP A 34 -13.82 20.97 6.40
CA ASP A 34 -13.60 22.33 5.89
C ASP A 34 -14.61 22.69 4.77
N LYS A 35 -14.98 21.75 3.92
CA LYS A 35 -16.06 21.94 2.93
C LYS A 35 -17.41 22.15 3.61
N ALA A 36 -17.73 21.36 4.63
CA ALA A 36 -18.98 21.49 5.39
C ALA A 36 -19.05 22.82 6.11
N ARG A 37 -17.98 23.28 6.77
CA ARG A 37 -17.91 24.60 7.45
C ARG A 37 -18.08 25.76 6.48
N ARG A 38 -17.46 25.70 5.30
CA ARG A 38 -17.66 26.74 4.26
C ARG A 38 -19.10 26.76 3.78
N GLY A 39 -19.78 25.61 3.67
CA GLY A 39 -21.18 25.55 3.31
C GLY A 39 -22.12 26.06 4.40
N LEU A 40 -21.65 26.19 5.65
CA LEU A 40 -22.41 26.75 6.78
C LEU A 40 -22.19 28.26 6.98
N SER A 41 -21.21 28.86 6.30
CA SER A 41 -20.90 30.31 6.46
C SER A 41 -22.00 31.24 5.97
N VAL A 42 -22.91 30.75 5.11
CA VAL A 42 -24.03 31.50 4.54
C VAL A 42 -25.31 30.67 4.70
N GLU A 43 -25.61 30.29 5.94
CA GLU A 43 -26.79 29.47 6.19
C GLU A 43 -28.01 30.31 6.62
N PRO A 44 -29.21 29.91 6.19
CA PRO A 44 -30.45 30.46 6.71
C PRO A 44 -30.69 29.97 8.13
N GLU A 45 -31.35 30.78 8.95
CA GLU A 45 -31.72 30.41 10.30
C GLU A 45 -32.73 29.26 10.31
N GLY A 46 -32.60 28.35 11.29
CA GLY A 46 -33.51 27.23 11.50
C GLY A 46 -33.20 25.98 10.67
N HIS A 47 -34.24 25.17 10.47
CA HIS A 47 -34.18 23.92 9.70
C HIS A 47 -35.41 23.70 8.84
N LEU A 48 -35.29 22.79 7.87
CA LEU A 48 -36.39 22.44 6.98
C LEU A 48 -37.28 21.35 7.60
N ARG A 49 -38.56 21.61 7.73
CA ARG A 49 -39.60 20.58 7.95
C ARG A 49 -40.35 20.31 6.66
N ILE A 50 -40.53 19.03 6.34
CA ILE A 50 -41.30 18.58 5.18
C ILE A 50 -42.57 17.91 5.65
N SER A 51 -43.72 18.36 5.12
CA SER A 51 -45.02 17.74 5.31
C SER A 51 -45.59 17.30 3.96
N ASN A 52 -46.28 16.20 3.92
CA ASN A 52 -46.95 15.72 2.70
C ASN A 52 -48.45 16.06 2.77
N ASP A 53 -48.94 16.76 1.74
CA ASP A 53 -50.36 16.99 1.55
C ASP A 53 -50.78 16.50 0.16
N LYS A 54 -51.67 15.50 0.12
CA LYS A 54 -52.21 14.89 -1.11
C LYS A 54 -51.09 14.51 -2.11
N ASN A 55 -50.05 13.81 -1.64
CA ASN A 55 -48.85 13.41 -2.40
C ASN A 55 -47.99 14.56 -2.96
N LYS A 56 -48.14 15.79 -2.42
CA LYS A 56 -47.26 16.91 -2.78
C LYS A 56 -46.54 17.43 -1.53
N PRO A 57 -45.21 17.58 -1.57
CA PRO A 57 -44.46 18.09 -0.42
C PRO A 57 -44.79 19.57 -0.18
N ARG A 58 -45.00 19.91 1.09
CA ARG A 58 -45.03 21.28 1.61
C ARG A 58 -43.82 21.51 2.47
N TYR A 59 -43.19 22.65 2.32
CA TYR A 59 -41.95 23.02 3.02
C TYR A 59 -42.24 24.10 4.06
N TYR A 60 -41.62 23.93 5.24
CA TYR A 60 -41.68 24.88 6.34
C TYR A 60 -40.30 25.16 6.86
N GLN A 61 -40.01 26.41 7.16
CA GLN A 61 -38.82 26.82 7.92
C GLN A 61 -39.18 26.83 9.39
N CYS A 62 -38.46 26.06 10.22
CA CYS A 62 -38.62 26.02 11.66
C CYS A 62 -37.43 26.75 12.28
N ILE A 63 -37.64 27.88 12.92
CA ILE A 63 -36.61 28.69 13.55
C ILE A 63 -36.37 28.19 14.98
N ASP A 64 -37.45 27.91 15.71
CA ASP A 64 -37.49 27.32 17.03
C ASP A 64 -38.67 26.34 17.19
N ASN A 65 -38.88 25.79 18.39
CA ASN A 65 -39.90 24.77 18.64
C ASN A 65 -41.33 25.24 18.39
N ASN A 66 -41.60 26.55 18.28
CA ASN A 66 -42.95 27.11 18.17
C ASN A 66 -43.14 28.01 16.94
N ASN A 67 -42.11 28.24 16.15
CA ASN A 67 -42.17 29.19 15.03
C ASN A 67 -41.90 28.49 13.70
N GLU A 68 -42.98 28.07 13.03
CA GLU A 68 -42.96 27.44 11.72
C GLU A 68 -43.49 28.37 10.65
N ILE A 69 -42.73 28.66 9.64
CA ILE A 69 -43.09 29.53 8.53
C ILE A 69 -43.23 28.71 7.27
N TYR A 70 -44.45 28.76 6.65
CA TYR A 70 -44.65 28.09 5.37
C TYR A 70 -43.81 28.73 4.27
N ILE A 71 -43.13 27.91 3.48
CA ILE A 71 -42.33 28.35 2.33
C ILE A 71 -43.15 28.18 1.06
N PRO A 72 -43.47 29.29 0.35
CA PRO A 72 -44.25 29.24 -0.89
C PRO A 72 -43.50 28.41 -1.97
N ARG A 73 -44.26 27.73 -2.83
CA ARG A 73 -43.69 26.92 -3.93
C ARG A 73 -42.86 27.71 -4.92
N SER A 74 -43.08 29.01 -5.04
CA SER A 74 -42.30 29.93 -5.85
C SER A 74 -40.84 30.08 -5.31
N ASN A 75 -40.66 29.95 -4.00
CA ASN A 75 -39.35 30.04 -3.38
C ASN A 75 -38.66 28.66 -3.36
N LYS A 76 -38.05 28.29 -4.50
CA LYS A 76 -37.30 27.03 -4.64
C LYS A 76 -35.94 27.06 -3.98
N LYS A 77 -35.39 28.23 -3.64
CA LYS A 77 -34.03 28.42 -3.14
C LYS A 77 -33.92 28.11 -1.64
N LEU A 78 -34.85 28.62 -0.85
CA LEU A 78 -34.83 28.51 0.62
C LEU A 78 -34.89 27.06 1.13
N PRO A 79 -35.79 26.16 0.62
CA PRO A 79 -35.83 24.77 1.04
C PRO A 79 -34.50 24.02 0.76
N LYS A 80 -33.86 24.32 -0.39
CA LYS A 80 -32.54 23.72 -0.73
C LYS A 80 -31.48 24.18 0.24
N LEU A 81 -31.44 25.46 0.58
CA LEU A 81 -30.43 25.99 1.52
C LEU A 81 -30.62 25.41 2.93
N LEU A 82 -31.85 25.33 3.44
CA LEU A 82 -32.15 24.73 4.74
C LEU A 82 -31.82 23.25 4.79
N ALA A 83 -32.17 22.50 3.74
CA ALA A 83 -31.83 21.09 3.64
C ALA A 83 -30.29 20.88 3.59
N GLN A 84 -29.59 21.70 2.77
CA GLN A 84 -28.13 21.63 2.64
C GLN A 84 -27.43 22.00 3.95
N SER A 85 -27.90 23.00 4.66
CA SER A 85 -27.39 23.41 5.97
C SER A 85 -27.52 22.27 7.00
N THR A 86 -28.70 21.64 7.08
CA THR A 86 -28.93 20.49 7.98
C THR A 86 -27.99 19.32 7.63
N TYR A 87 -27.83 19.04 6.34
CA TYR A 87 -26.91 18.02 5.87
C TYR A 87 -25.47 18.36 6.27
N ASN A 88 -25.00 19.58 6.00
CA ASN A 88 -23.63 20.02 6.32
C ASN A 88 -23.35 19.95 7.83
N ARG A 89 -24.28 20.36 8.70
CA ARG A 89 -24.15 20.22 10.16
C ARG A 89 -24.04 18.77 10.59
N THR A 90 -24.87 17.88 10.01
CA THR A 90 -24.84 16.45 10.32
C THR A 90 -23.51 15.81 9.90
N VAL A 91 -23.03 16.12 8.69
CA VAL A 91 -21.73 15.68 8.20
C VAL A 91 -20.61 16.17 9.11
N LEU A 92 -20.59 17.48 9.41
CA LEU A 92 -19.56 18.08 10.26
C LEU A 92 -19.50 17.42 11.64
N LYS A 93 -20.62 17.23 12.31
CA LYS A 93 -20.69 16.54 13.61
C LYS A 93 -20.13 15.13 13.54
N LYS A 94 -20.46 14.37 12.48
CA LYS A 94 -19.96 13.00 12.30
C LYS A 94 -18.46 12.96 12.05
N VAL A 95 -17.97 13.84 11.17
CA VAL A 95 -16.56 13.94 10.81
C VAL A 95 -15.71 14.37 12.01
N GLU A 96 -16.14 15.39 12.76
CA GLU A 96 -15.43 15.84 13.97
C GLU A 96 -15.32 14.73 15.02
N THR A 97 -16.37 13.92 15.17
CA THR A 97 -16.32 12.75 16.05
C THR A 97 -15.25 11.74 15.58
N ARG A 98 -15.17 11.45 14.28
CA ARG A 98 -14.17 10.54 13.73
C ARG A 98 -12.75 11.11 13.84
N LEU A 99 -12.56 12.39 13.54
CA LEU A 99 -11.28 13.06 13.71
C LEU A 99 -10.75 12.97 15.14
N LYS A 100 -11.62 13.17 16.14
CA LYS A 100 -11.25 12.99 17.56
C LYS A 100 -10.80 11.55 17.86
N GLN A 101 -11.50 10.55 17.33
CA GLN A 101 -11.15 9.13 17.53
C GLN A 101 -9.81 8.78 16.88
N ILE A 102 -9.62 9.18 15.61
CA ILE A 102 -8.36 8.95 14.90
C ILE A 102 -7.21 9.65 15.61
N LYS A 103 -7.38 10.91 16.00
CA LYS A 103 -6.36 11.66 16.74
C LYS A 103 -5.97 10.96 18.04
N LYS A 104 -6.93 10.39 18.77
CA LYS A 104 -6.66 9.66 20.01
C LYS A 104 -5.81 8.41 19.74
N ILE A 105 -6.14 7.64 18.68
CA ILE A 105 -5.34 6.45 18.31
C ILE A 105 -3.93 6.87 17.88
N LEU A 106 -3.79 7.90 17.06
CA LEU A 106 -2.50 8.36 16.55
C LEU A 106 -1.56 8.95 17.60
N GLN A 107 -2.04 9.24 18.82
CA GLN A 107 -1.20 9.80 19.89
C GLN A 107 -0.09 8.86 20.33
N ASP A 108 -0.38 7.57 20.43
CA ASP A 108 0.52 6.58 21.01
C ASP A 108 0.70 5.33 20.12
N TYR A 109 -0.17 5.08 19.16
CA TYR A 109 -0.08 3.93 18.28
C TYR A 109 1.12 4.01 17.31
N THR A 110 1.91 2.95 17.27
CA THR A 110 2.90 2.68 16.23
C THR A 110 2.72 1.25 15.72
N ASP A 111 2.97 1.04 14.41
CA ASP A 111 2.73 -0.27 13.77
C ASP A 111 3.64 -1.39 14.32
N ASP A 112 4.71 -1.04 15.01
CA ASP A 112 5.71 -1.94 15.58
C ASP A 112 5.72 -1.95 17.12
N GLU A 113 4.68 -1.42 17.79
CA GLU A 113 4.66 -1.24 19.24
C GLU A 113 4.88 -2.55 20.02
N ILE A 114 4.31 -3.65 19.55
CA ILE A 114 4.47 -4.97 20.22
C ILE A 114 5.90 -5.50 20.00
N GLU A 115 6.44 -5.39 18.79
CA GLU A 115 7.82 -5.79 18.50
C GLU A 115 8.82 -4.95 19.32
N ARG A 116 8.55 -3.66 19.50
CA ARG A 116 9.39 -2.76 20.32
C ARG A 116 9.50 -3.20 21.78
N ILE A 117 8.49 -3.81 22.35
CA ILE A 117 8.57 -4.31 23.73
C ILE A 117 9.75 -5.27 23.87
N TYR A 118 9.90 -6.22 22.95
CA TYR A 118 11.00 -7.16 22.94
C TYR A 118 12.33 -6.51 22.51
N THR A 119 12.34 -5.76 21.40
CA THR A 119 13.57 -5.21 20.83
C THR A 119 14.21 -4.11 21.67
N SER A 120 13.42 -3.42 22.53
CA SER A 120 13.93 -2.43 23.49
C SER A 120 14.51 -3.04 24.77
N MET A 121 14.32 -4.34 25.02
CA MET A 121 14.92 -5.00 26.19
C MET A 121 16.45 -5.04 26.06
N HIS A 122 17.13 -5.07 27.21
CA HIS A 122 18.57 -5.37 27.26
C HIS A 122 18.86 -6.71 26.58
N LYS A 123 19.96 -6.82 25.85
CA LYS A 123 20.32 -8.03 25.07
C LYS A 123 20.29 -9.33 25.90
N GLU A 124 20.83 -9.30 27.12
CA GLU A 124 20.81 -10.46 28.03
C GLU A 124 19.37 -10.87 28.40
N ARG A 125 18.45 -9.91 28.52
CA ARG A 125 17.04 -10.21 28.78
C ARG A 125 16.35 -10.80 27.56
N GLN A 126 16.68 -10.32 26.35
CA GLN A 126 16.15 -10.90 25.11
C GLN A 126 16.52 -12.39 24.97
N LEU A 127 17.69 -12.82 25.46
CA LEU A 127 18.11 -14.23 25.46
C LEU A 127 17.27 -15.11 26.40
N LEU A 128 16.64 -14.52 27.42
CA LEU A 128 15.84 -15.23 28.43
C LEU A 128 14.34 -15.23 28.09
N VAL A 129 13.91 -14.49 27.08
CA VAL A 129 12.49 -14.31 26.74
C VAL A 129 12.23 -14.80 25.33
N THR A 130 11.18 -15.59 25.18
CA THR A 130 10.64 -15.90 23.85
C THR A 130 9.52 -14.90 23.55
N PRO A 131 9.62 -14.06 22.51
CA PRO A 131 8.55 -13.14 22.14
C PRO A 131 7.29 -13.91 21.76
N ILE A 132 6.11 -13.36 22.10
CA ILE A 132 4.81 -13.98 21.77
C ILE A 132 4.65 -14.14 20.27
N GLU A 133 5.04 -13.10 19.52
CA GLU A 133 5.17 -13.15 18.07
C GLU A 133 6.64 -12.96 17.70
N PRO A 134 7.19 -13.75 16.75
CA PRO A 134 8.55 -13.55 16.30
C PRO A 134 8.75 -12.12 15.80
N THR A 135 9.88 -11.52 16.12
CA THR A 135 10.25 -10.23 15.54
C THR A 135 10.46 -10.37 14.02
N TRP A 136 10.37 -9.25 13.31
CA TRP A 136 10.65 -9.25 11.87
C TRP A 136 12.02 -9.88 11.55
N ASN A 137 13.05 -9.53 12.32
CA ASN A 137 14.39 -10.10 12.11
C ASN A 137 14.41 -11.62 12.31
N GLN A 138 13.73 -12.14 13.31
CA GLN A 138 13.62 -13.58 13.53
C GLN A 138 12.91 -14.29 12.38
N LEU A 139 11.80 -13.71 11.90
CA LEU A 139 11.07 -14.23 10.74
C LEU A 139 11.92 -14.20 9.47
N LEU A 140 12.56 -13.07 9.22
CA LEU A 140 13.41 -12.87 8.04
C LEU A 140 14.60 -13.82 8.03
N MET A 141 15.30 -13.98 9.17
CA MET A 141 16.45 -14.88 9.28
C MET A 141 16.02 -16.34 9.14
N LYS A 142 14.94 -16.75 9.83
CA LYS A 142 14.39 -18.09 9.67
C LYS A 142 14.03 -18.41 8.22
N TRP A 143 13.36 -17.48 7.54
CA TRP A 143 13.05 -17.62 6.11
C TRP A 143 14.31 -17.68 5.26
N TYR A 144 15.30 -16.83 5.52
CA TYR A 144 16.53 -16.75 4.73
C TYR A 144 17.40 -18.00 4.86
N GLU A 145 17.50 -18.57 6.05
CA GLU A 145 18.29 -19.77 6.37
C GLU A 145 17.62 -21.08 5.91
N GLU A 146 16.34 -21.03 5.53
CA GLU A 146 15.65 -22.19 4.97
C GLU A 146 16.36 -22.65 3.69
N GLU A 147 16.90 -23.88 3.72
CA GLU A 147 17.59 -24.48 2.58
C GLU A 147 16.61 -24.85 1.46
N TYR A 148 17.05 -24.68 0.24
CA TYR A 148 16.31 -25.08 -0.95
C TYR A 148 17.26 -25.49 -2.06
N GLN A 149 16.78 -26.32 -2.99
CA GLN A 149 17.51 -26.68 -4.19
C GLN A 149 17.06 -25.76 -5.33
N GLY A 150 17.96 -24.84 -5.73
CA GLY A 150 17.73 -23.98 -6.89
C GLY A 150 17.81 -24.77 -8.20
N LYS A 151 17.56 -24.06 -9.31
CA LYS A 151 17.66 -24.64 -10.65
C LYS A 151 19.09 -24.94 -11.02
N GLU A 152 19.37 -26.16 -11.52
CA GLU A 152 20.71 -26.59 -11.93
C GLU A 152 21.26 -25.72 -13.08
N PHE A 153 22.56 -25.43 -13.01
CA PHE A 153 23.28 -24.78 -14.10
C PHE A 153 23.74 -25.84 -15.11
N LYS A 154 23.41 -25.62 -16.38
CA LYS A 154 23.89 -26.46 -17.46
C LYS A 154 25.40 -26.26 -17.67
N GLU A 155 26.11 -27.31 -18.09
CA GLU A 155 27.53 -27.21 -18.48
C GLU A 155 27.70 -26.25 -19.67
N GLY A 156 28.85 -25.56 -19.73
CA GLY A 156 29.20 -24.65 -20.82
C GLY A 156 28.58 -23.22 -20.73
N ILE A 157 27.73 -22.95 -19.75
CA ILE A 157 27.19 -21.58 -19.55
C ILE A 157 28.26 -20.72 -18.82
N PRO A 158 28.53 -19.49 -19.31
CA PRO A 158 29.49 -18.59 -18.67
C PRO A 158 29.13 -18.35 -17.20
N VAL A 159 30.18 -18.31 -16.35
CA VAL A 159 30.02 -18.04 -14.93
C VAL A 159 29.92 -16.52 -14.73
N ILE A 160 28.76 -16.04 -14.27
CA ILE A 160 28.54 -14.66 -13.89
C ILE A 160 28.37 -14.64 -12.37
N LEU A 161 29.28 -13.96 -11.66
CA LEU A 161 29.23 -13.83 -10.20
C LEU A 161 28.75 -12.46 -9.78
N THR A 162 27.86 -12.44 -8.78
CA THR A 162 27.41 -11.24 -8.08
C THR A 162 28.47 -10.74 -7.10
N GLU A 163 28.31 -9.54 -6.54
CA GLU A 163 29.17 -9.03 -5.46
C GLU A 163 29.15 -9.90 -4.20
N LYS A 164 28.04 -10.59 -3.96
CA LYS A 164 27.91 -11.59 -2.89
C LYS A 164 28.66 -12.89 -3.17
N GLY A 165 29.15 -13.09 -4.41
CA GLY A 165 29.78 -14.32 -4.86
C GLY A 165 28.82 -15.41 -5.35
N GLU A 166 27.53 -15.12 -5.47
CA GLU A 166 26.50 -16.01 -5.97
C GLU A 166 26.51 -16.07 -7.50
N ARG A 167 26.40 -17.28 -8.10
CA ARG A 167 26.30 -17.45 -9.55
C ARG A 167 24.90 -17.14 -10.04
N VAL A 168 24.79 -16.32 -11.09
CA VAL A 168 23.54 -15.97 -11.77
C VAL A 168 23.62 -16.27 -13.28
N ARG A 169 22.49 -16.26 -13.98
CA ARG A 169 22.41 -16.65 -15.39
C ARG A 169 22.62 -15.50 -16.37
N SER A 170 22.31 -14.27 -15.96
CA SER A 170 22.40 -13.12 -16.84
C SER A 170 23.09 -11.92 -16.16
N LYS A 171 23.55 -10.96 -17.00
CA LYS A 171 24.09 -9.68 -16.50
C LYS A 171 23.01 -8.85 -15.81
N SER A 172 21.77 -8.90 -16.27
CA SER A 172 20.66 -8.15 -15.69
C SER A 172 20.28 -8.70 -14.31
N GLU A 173 20.26 -10.02 -14.13
CA GLU A 173 20.12 -10.63 -12.80
C GLU A 173 21.26 -10.23 -11.86
N LYS A 174 22.52 -10.17 -12.36
CA LYS A 174 23.63 -9.65 -11.55
C LYS A 174 23.38 -8.22 -11.09
N ILE A 175 22.89 -7.34 -11.96
CA ILE A 175 22.61 -5.93 -11.61
C ILE A 175 21.53 -5.86 -10.51
N ILE A 176 20.48 -6.68 -10.61
CA ILE A 176 19.42 -6.75 -9.58
C ILE A 176 19.99 -7.29 -8.27
N ALA A 177 20.71 -8.42 -8.32
CA ALA A 177 21.32 -9.05 -7.15
C ALA A 177 22.26 -8.11 -6.41
N ASP A 178 23.19 -7.47 -7.15
CA ASP A 178 24.16 -6.53 -6.58
C ASP A 178 23.46 -5.31 -5.97
N TYR A 179 22.37 -4.82 -6.58
CA TYR A 179 21.56 -3.75 -6.01
C TYR A 179 20.92 -4.19 -4.67
N LEU A 180 20.28 -5.36 -4.64
CA LEU A 180 19.65 -5.90 -3.43
C LEU A 180 20.70 -6.09 -2.31
N TYR A 181 21.86 -6.66 -2.66
CA TYR A 181 22.97 -6.87 -1.73
C TYR A 181 23.49 -5.55 -1.12
N ARG A 182 23.77 -4.53 -1.95
CA ARG A 182 24.22 -3.20 -1.50
C ARG A 182 23.19 -2.49 -0.60
N LYS A 183 21.91 -2.81 -0.78
CA LYS A 183 20.81 -2.28 0.04
C LYS A 183 20.51 -3.11 1.29
N ASN A 184 21.29 -4.16 1.55
CA ASN A 184 21.08 -5.12 2.64
C ASN A 184 19.69 -5.76 2.59
N ILE A 185 19.16 -5.99 1.39
CA ILE A 185 17.87 -6.66 1.18
C ILE A 185 18.16 -8.14 0.98
N LEU A 186 17.71 -8.98 1.90
CA LEU A 186 17.84 -10.42 1.78
C LEU A 186 16.92 -10.97 0.71
N TYR A 187 17.45 -11.83 -0.13
CA TYR A 187 16.72 -12.50 -1.19
C TYR A 187 17.18 -13.95 -1.33
N LYS A 188 16.35 -14.78 -1.96
CA LYS A 188 16.68 -16.12 -2.43
C LYS A 188 16.67 -16.12 -3.95
N TYR A 189 17.75 -16.61 -4.55
CA TYR A 189 17.91 -16.70 -6.00
C TYR A 189 17.39 -18.06 -6.51
N GLU A 190 16.52 -18.06 -7.51
CA GLU A 190 15.91 -19.27 -8.11
C GLU A 190 15.34 -20.26 -7.08
N LYS A 191 14.68 -19.76 -6.01
CA LYS A 191 13.94 -20.62 -5.08
C LYS A 191 12.75 -21.25 -5.80
N PRO A 192 12.58 -22.61 -5.79
CA PRO A 192 11.46 -23.24 -6.47
C PRO A 192 10.11 -22.84 -5.87
N LEU A 193 9.16 -22.54 -6.75
CA LEU A 193 7.77 -22.25 -6.43
C LEU A 193 6.87 -23.18 -7.23
N TYR A 194 5.97 -23.88 -6.57
CA TYR A 194 4.97 -24.70 -7.24
C TYR A 194 3.72 -23.89 -7.56
N LEU A 195 3.35 -23.85 -8.84
CA LEU A 195 2.12 -23.21 -9.32
C LEU A 195 1.13 -24.28 -9.80
N ASN A 196 -0.07 -24.29 -9.23
CA ASN A 196 -1.13 -25.22 -9.61
C ASN A 196 -1.45 -25.09 -11.10
N GLY A 197 -1.52 -26.23 -11.80
CA GLY A 197 -1.81 -26.27 -13.24
C GLY A 197 -0.63 -25.93 -14.16
N TYR A 198 0.52 -25.50 -13.61
CA TYR A 198 1.71 -25.16 -14.40
C TYR A 198 2.95 -25.98 -14.00
N GLY A 199 3.11 -26.27 -12.70
CA GLY A 199 4.25 -27.01 -12.17
C GLY A 199 5.24 -26.11 -11.41
N ILE A 200 6.51 -26.55 -11.35
CA ILE A 200 7.56 -25.79 -10.62
C ILE A 200 8.13 -24.70 -11.52
N VAL A 201 8.12 -23.48 -10.99
CA VAL A 201 8.83 -22.33 -11.55
C VAL A 201 9.96 -21.90 -10.63
N TYR A 202 10.94 -21.19 -11.16
CA TYR A 202 12.08 -20.66 -10.41
C TYR A 202 12.11 -19.15 -10.64
N PRO A 203 11.44 -18.35 -9.79
CA PRO A 203 11.54 -16.90 -9.87
C PRO A 203 13.00 -16.47 -9.76
N ASP A 204 13.43 -15.47 -10.53
CA ASP A 204 14.82 -15.01 -10.47
C ASP A 204 15.19 -14.59 -9.05
N PHE A 205 14.30 -13.88 -8.37
CA PHE A 205 14.47 -13.55 -6.95
C PHE A 205 13.16 -13.75 -6.18
N THR A 206 13.30 -14.30 -4.98
CA THR A 206 12.23 -14.34 -3.99
C THR A 206 12.63 -13.48 -2.80
N LEU A 207 11.75 -12.60 -2.37
CA LEU A 207 11.92 -11.66 -1.27
C LEU A 207 10.83 -11.88 -0.23
N LEU A 208 11.03 -11.45 1.02
CA LEU A 208 9.99 -11.54 2.05
C LEU A 208 9.42 -10.15 2.34
N SER A 209 8.10 -10.01 2.26
CA SER A 209 7.39 -8.78 2.60
C SER A 209 7.32 -8.59 4.11
N ARG A 210 7.84 -7.48 4.63
CA ARG A 210 7.68 -7.14 6.05
C ARG A 210 6.23 -6.91 6.43
N LYS A 211 5.44 -6.35 5.51
CA LYS A 211 4.04 -6.00 5.76
C LYS A 211 3.12 -7.21 5.91
N THR A 212 3.31 -8.21 5.05
CA THR A 212 2.39 -9.34 4.95
C THR A 212 2.98 -10.64 5.45
N GLY A 213 4.29 -10.72 5.68
CA GLY A 213 5.01 -11.97 5.94
C GLY A 213 5.01 -12.93 4.75
N LYS A 214 4.52 -12.51 3.58
CA LYS A 214 4.43 -13.35 2.37
C LYS A 214 5.61 -13.11 1.45
N GLU A 215 5.94 -14.14 0.65
CA GLU A 215 6.94 -14.02 -0.40
C GLU A 215 6.47 -13.14 -1.54
N ILE A 216 7.40 -12.32 -2.05
CA ILE A 216 7.29 -11.52 -3.27
C ILE A 216 8.24 -12.14 -4.29
N TYR A 217 7.78 -12.36 -5.49
CA TYR A 217 8.54 -12.96 -6.57
C TYR A 217 8.94 -11.90 -7.59
N TRP A 218 10.18 -11.91 -8.01
CA TRP A 218 10.70 -11.02 -9.04
C TRP A 218 11.13 -11.84 -10.25
N GLU A 219 10.56 -11.52 -11.39
CA GLU A 219 10.90 -12.09 -12.69
C GLU A 219 11.48 -11.01 -13.59
N HIS A 220 12.61 -11.32 -14.20
CA HIS A 220 13.24 -10.48 -15.19
C HIS A 220 13.18 -11.14 -16.56
N GLU A 221 12.33 -10.64 -17.43
CA GLU A 221 12.14 -11.19 -18.78
C GLU A 221 13.07 -10.46 -19.78
N GLY A 222 14.26 -11.03 -20.00
CA GLY A 222 15.39 -10.37 -20.69
C GLY A 222 15.40 -10.45 -22.22
N MET A 223 14.46 -11.18 -22.84
CA MET A 223 14.48 -11.43 -24.31
C MET A 223 13.10 -11.21 -24.94
N MET A 224 12.41 -10.12 -24.57
CA MET A 224 11.02 -9.89 -24.99
C MET A 224 10.88 -9.54 -26.49
N ASP A 225 11.97 -9.34 -27.21
CA ASP A 225 12.02 -9.24 -28.68
C ASP A 225 12.13 -10.61 -29.38
N ASP A 226 12.29 -11.72 -28.64
CA ASP A 226 12.14 -13.06 -29.16
C ASP A 226 10.68 -13.53 -28.97
N GLN A 227 10.02 -13.86 -30.09
CA GLN A 227 8.60 -14.18 -30.10
C GLN A 227 8.24 -15.45 -29.30
N GLU A 228 9.07 -16.46 -29.34
CA GLU A 228 8.82 -17.71 -28.60
C GLU A 228 9.07 -17.50 -27.10
N TYR A 229 10.12 -16.76 -26.74
CA TYR A 229 10.41 -16.39 -25.37
C TYR A 229 9.27 -15.54 -24.79
N ALA A 230 8.84 -14.49 -25.48
CA ALA A 230 7.75 -13.62 -25.05
C ALA A 230 6.44 -14.41 -24.80
N ARG A 231 6.11 -15.37 -25.68
CA ARG A 231 4.95 -16.24 -25.50
C ARG A 231 5.05 -17.07 -24.21
N LYS A 232 6.22 -17.66 -23.92
CA LYS A 232 6.47 -18.42 -22.69
C LYS A 232 6.39 -17.53 -21.44
N ALA A 233 6.95 -16.32 -21.52
CA ALA A 233 6.87 -15.34 -20.45
C ALA A 233 5.40 -14.98 -20.12
N ILE A 234 4.56 -14.74 -21.12
CA ILE A 234 3.13 -14.49 -20.94
C ILE A 234 2.45 -15.66 -20.24
N GLN A 235 2.67 -16.90 -20.70
CA GLN A 235 2.09 -18.08 -20.08
C GLN A 235 2.52 -18.25 -18.61
N LYS A 236 3.80 -17.95 -18.31
CA LYS A 236 4.32 -17.97 -16.96
C LYS A 236 3.63 -16.91 -16.09
N ILE A 237 3.45 -15.68 -16.59
CA ILE A 237 2.75 -14.61 -15.88
C ILE A 237 1.28 -14.98 -15.62
N GLU A 238 0.58 -15.54 -16.62
CA GLU A 238 -0.79 -16.02 -16.45
C GLU A 238 -0.86 -17.11 -15.36
N SER A 239 0.13 -18.01 -15.29
CA SER A 239 0.17 -19.04 -14.26
C SER A 239 0.34 -18.47 -12.84
N TYR A 240 1.11 -17.38 -12.67
CA TYR A 240 1.17 -16.65 -11.40
C TYR A 240 -0.21 -16.10 -11.02
N GLN A 241 -0.91 -15.45 -11.96
CA GLN A 241 -2.23 -14.87 -11.72
C GLN A 241 -3.28 -15.93 -11.37
N MET A 242 -3.24 -17.10 -12.02
CA MET A 242 -4.11 -18.25 -11.69
C MET A 242 -3.83 -18.82 -10.29
N ASN A 243 -2.72 -18.48 -9.68
CA ASN A 243 -2.31 -18.87 -8.32
C ASN A 243 -2.35 -17.69 -7.32
N ASP A 244 -3.17 -16.67 -7.57
CA ASP A 244 -3.36 -15.48 -6.72
C ASP A 244 -2.06 -14.70 -6.44
N ILE A 245 -1.16 -14.69 -7.41
CA ILE A 245 0.10 -13.94 -7.37
C ILE A 245 0.06 -12.87 -8.46
N TYR A 246 -0.32 -11.65 -8.09
CA TYR A 246 -0.55 -10.55 -9.03
C TYR A 246 0.58 -9.55 -9.04
N GLN A 247 0.78 -8.92 -10.22
CA GLN A 247 1.60 -7.72 -10.34
C GLN A 247 1.04 -6.60 -9.45
N ALA A 248 1.91 -5.79 -8.86
CA ALA A 248 1.61 -4.76 -7.87
C ALA A 248 1.19 -5.29 -6.48
N ASP A 249 1.12 -6.60 -6.27
CA ASP A 249 0.96 -7.23 -4.96
C ASP A 249 2.20 -8.08 -4.61
N ARG A 250 2.34 -9.25 -5.21
CA ARG A 250 3.40 -10.22 -4.89
C ARG A 250 4.30 -10.58 -6.09
N LEU A 251 4.10 -9.96 -7.24
CA LEU A 251 4.87 -10.22 -8.46
C LEU A 251 5.48 -8.93 -8.99
N ILE A 252 6.81 -8.89 -9.01
CA ILE A 252 7.59 -7.85 -9.66
C ILE A 252 7.98 -8.35 -11.03
N LEU A 253 7.68 -7.59 -12.08
CA LEU A 253 8.06 -7.89 -13.45
C LEU A 253 8.97 -6.79 -13.98
N THR A 254 10.11 -7.19 -14.53
CA THR A 254 10.99 -6.32 -15.31
C THR A 254 11.24 -6.93 -16.67
N PHE A 255 11.35 -6.10 -17.67
CA PHE A 255 11.47 -6.54 -19.05
C PHE A 255 12.68 -5.90 -19.71
N GLU A 256 13.28 -6.63 -20.65
CA GLU A 256 14.40 -6.16 -21.45
C GLU A 256 14.27 -6.64 -22.90
N THR A 257 14.75 -5.80 -23.82
CA THR A 257 14.91 -6.12 -25.23
C THR A 257 16.31 -5.67 -25.68
N LYS A 258 16.73 -6.02 -26.90
CA LYS A 258 18.00 -5.52 -27.46
C LYS A 258 18.11 -4.00 -27.49
N GLN A 259 16.98 -3.30 -27.58
CA GLN A 259 16.92 -1.83 -27.67
C GLN A 259 16.60 -1.15 -26.32
N CYS A 260 15.99 -1.88 -25.39
CA CYS A 260 15.54 -1.35 -24.11
C CYS A 260 16.15 -2.21 -22.99
N VAL A 261 17.26 -1.73 -22.42
CA VAL A 261 17.99 -2.43 -21.35
C VAL A 261 17.45 -2.06 -19.97
N LEU A 262 17.65 -2.97 -19.00
CA LEU A 262 17.25 -2.76 -17.62
C LEU A 262 17.92 -1.51 -17.03
N ASN A 263 17.10 -0.61 -16.50
CA ASN A 263 17.53 0.64 -15.90
C ASN A 263 17.57 0.53 -14.38
N SER A 264 18.70 0.88 -13.76
CA SER A 264 18.88 0.87 -12.30
C SER A 264 17.84 1.71 -11.55
N LYS A 265 17.34 2.79 -12.18
CA LYS A 265 16.26 3.61 -11.63
C LYS A 265 14.93 2.86 -11.53
N ILE A 266 14.65 1.96 -12.47
CA ILE A 266 13.48 1.08 -12.42
C ILE A 266 13.61 0.12 -11.25
N ILE A 267 14.79 -0.49 -11.05
CA ILE A 267 15.07 -1.38 -9.91
C ILE A 267 14.82 -0.65 -8.59
N GLU A 268 15.38 0.57 -8.46
CA GLU A 268 15.20 1.41 -7.27
C GLU A 268 13.72 1.71 -6.99
N ASN A 269 12.98 2.13 -8.01
CA ASN A 269 11.56 2.47 -7.88
C ASN A 269 10.70 1.24 -7.52
N LEU A 270 10.95 0.09 -8.15
CA LEU A 270 10.24 -1.14 -7.85
C LEU A 270 10.55 -1.64 -6.44
N THR A 271 11.82 -1.63 -6.07
CA THR A 271 12.25 -2.00 -4.71
C THR A 271 11.60 -1.10 -3.66
N ALA A 272 11.60 0.23 -3.88
CA ALA A 272 10.91 1.16 -3.01
C ALA A 272 9.42 0.84 -2.88
N ARG A 273 8.75 0.60 -4.00
CA ARG A 273 7.31 0.32 -4.04
C ARG A 273 6.93 -0.99 -3.34
N TYR A 274 7.63 -2.07 -3.63
CA TYR A 274 7.25 -3.41 -3.16
C TYR A 274 7.79 -3.75 -1.76
N LEU A 275 8.95 -3.22 -1.40
CA LEU A 275 9.61 -3.55 -0.13
C LEU A 275 9.53 -2.43 0.91
N PHE A 276 9.46 -1.15 0.48
CA PHE A 276 9.44 0.00 1.37
C PHE A 276 8.11 0.75 1.37
N GLU A 277 7.35 0.80 0.25
CA GLU A 277 5.97 1.34 0.24
C GLU A 277 4.95 0.31 0.73
N MET A 278 5.31 -0.97 0.70
CA MET A 278 4.56 -2.05 1.37
C MET A 278 5.04 -2.26 2.81
N ILE A 279 5.95 -1.41 3.29
CA ILE A 279 6.39 -1.37 4.70
C ILE A 279 5.60 -0.34 5.47
#